data_4528633a604b47bce9ad2e2b320d7e56
#
_entry.id   4528633a604b47bce9ad2e2b320d7e56
#
_cell.length_a   1.000
_cell.length_b   1.000
_cell.length_c   1.000
_cell.angle_alpha   90.00
_cell.angle_beta   90.00
_cell.angle_gamma   90.00
#
_symmetry.space_group_name_H-M   'P 1'
#
loop_
_entity.id
_entity.type
_entity.pdbx_description
1 polymer ?
#
loop_
_entity_poly.entity_id
_entity_poly.type
_entity_poly.pdbx_seq_one_letter_code
_entity_poly.pdbx_strand_id
1 'polypeptide(L)'
;KNNTLEKNNSINNRLISIISHDIITPLKFLNVAGKNLLEKKSVMPEEWKDETIKEITTTSKELQLLSTNILNWIKYQNENRRLVKEQFYMQEMLNQVFGILNSMAHQKNLQLISHVEPALTVIQYFEALKILIYNLITNAIHFSENGSITVNARETEKKIIISVSDEGVGMTSDQIKNIMADQFIVSSANMDNKKGNGLGYLIIKDLLKMLNATISINSEKGKGTTVYVELPK
;
A
#
# COMPACT_ATOMS: atom_id res chain seq x y z
N LYS A 1 -29.39 -13.67 5.10
CA LYS A 1 -28.30 -14.68 5.07
C LYS A 1 -27.74 -14.91 3.66
N ASN A 2 -28.54 -14.95 2.58
CA ASN A 2 -28.05 -15.13 1.19
C ASN A 2 -27.19 -13.96 0.69
N ASN A 3 -27.57 -12.71 0.96
CA ASN A 3 -26.82 -11.53 0.52
C ASN A 3 -25.39 -11.41 1.09
N THR A 4 -25.15 -12.00 2.27
CA THR A 4 -23.83 -11.97 2.91
C THR A 4 -22.90 -13.04 2.30
N LEU A 5 -23.47 -14.21 1.96
CA LEU A 5 -22.75 -15.30 1.30
C LEU A 5 -22.37 -14.95 -0.15
N GLU A 6 -23.28 -14.32 -0.88
CA GLU A 6 -23.01 -13.85 -2.27
C GLU A 6 -21.98 -12.72 -2.31
N LYS A 7 -22.03 -11.77 -1.37
CA LYS A 7 -20.99 -10.75 -1.23
C LYS A 7 -19.61 -11.34 -0.92
N ASN A 8 -19.54 -12.29 0.01
CA ASN A 8 -18.27 -12.95 0.34
C ASN A 8 -17.70 -13.75 -0.82
N ASN A 9 -18.55 -14.44 -1.58
CA ASN A 9 -18.14 -15.16 -2.79
C ASN A 9 -17.65 -14.23 -3.90
N SER A 10 -18.30 -13.09 -4.11
CA SER A 10 -17.88 -12.12 -5.13
C SER A 10 -16.54 -11.47 -4.77
N ILE A 11 -16.30 -11.17 -3.50
CA ILE A 11 -15.02 -10.66 -3.00
C ILE A 11 -13.92 -11.70 -3.16
N ASN A 12 -14.17 -12.94 -2.76
CA ASN A 12 -13.20 -14.03 -2.89
C ASN A 12 -12.85 -14.33 -4.35
N ASN A 13 -13.83 -14.37 -5.25
CA ASN A 13 -13.57 -14.60 -6.67
C ASN A 13 -12.79 -13.45 -7.32
N ARG A 14 -13.09 -12.21 -6.93
CA ARG A 14 -12.35 -11.03 -7.41
C ARG A 14 -10.92 -11.02 -6.91
N LEU A 15 -10.70 -11.39 -5.64
CA LEU A 15 -9.37 -11.52 -5.05
C LEU A 15 -8.56 -12.62 -5.72
N ILE A 16 -9.13 -13.80 -5.95
CA ILE A 16 -8.47 -14.90 -6.66
C ILE A 16 -8.04 -14.44 -8.06
N SER A 17 -8.87 -13.69 -8.77
CA SER A 17 -8.53 -13.17 -10.09
C SER A 17 -7.38 -12.16 -10.05
N ILE A 18 -7.41 -11.21 -9.10
CA ILE A 18 -6.37 -10.19 -8.94
C ILE A 18 -5.06 -10.82 -8.44
N ILE A 19 -5.13 -11.67 -7.43
CA ILE A 19 -3.97 -12.40 -6.90
C ILE A 19 -3.34 -13.24 -8.01
N SER A 20 -4.14 -13.95 -8.79
CA SER A 20 -3.63 -14.77 -9.90
C SER A 20 -2.93 -13.91 -10.95
N HIS A 21 -3.50 -12.80 -11.36
CA HIS A 21 -2.90 -11.92 -12.36
C HIS A 21 -1.65 -11.21 -11.80
N ASP A 22 -1.74 -10.61 -10.62
CA ASP A 22 -0.69 -9.75 -10.06
C ASP A 22 0.50 -10.55 -9.48
N ILE A 23 0.30 -11.82 -9.18
CA ILE A 23 1.39 -12.75 -8.81
C ILE A 23 1.96 -13.46 -10.03
N ILE A 24 1.11 -13.98 -10.92
CA ILE A 24 1.57 -14.79 -12.06
C ILE A 24 2.38 -13.95 -13.04
N THR A 25 1.98 -12.70 -13.28
CA THR A 25 2.68 -11.82 -14.23
C THR A 25 4.13 -11.53 -13.83
N PRO A 26 4.43 -11.03 -12.62
CA PRO A 26 5.81 -10.84 -12.20
C PRO A 26 6.60 -12.15 -12.05
N LEU A 27 5.96 -13.25 -11.63
CA LEU A 27 6.62 -14.56 -11.61
C LEU A 27 7.06 -15.04 -12.99
N LYS A 28 6.20 -14.84 -14.02
CA LYS A 28 6.56 -15.12 -15.42
C LYS A 28 7.74 -14.27 -15.87
N PHE A 29 7.72 -12.97 -15.53
CA PHE A 29 8.83 -12.08 -15.84
C PHE A 29 10.13 -12.56 -15.18
N LEU A 30 10.12 -12.86 -13.87
CA LEU A 30 11.29 -13.36 -13.14
C LEU A 30 11.85 -14.63 -13.76
N ASN A 31 10.97 -15.55 -14.16
CA ASN A 31 11.39 -16.81 -14.79
C ASN A 31 12.05 -16.55 -16.15
N VAL A 32 11.43 -15.73 -17.01
CA VAL A 32 11.97 -15.39 -18.34
C VAL A 32 13.29 -14.62 -18.23
N ALA A 33 13.35 -13.61 -17.35
CA ALA A 33 14.56 -12.83 -17.13
C ALA A 33 15.72 -13.69 -16.57
N GLY A 34 15.43 -14.54 -15.59
CA GLY A 34 16.41 -15.49 -15.04
C GLY A 34 16.91 -16.49 -16.08
N LYS A 35 15.99 -17.05 -16.89
CA LYS A 35 16.35 -17.97 -17.99
C LYS A 35 17.22 -17.28 -19.03
N ASN A 36 16.89 -16.07 -19.45
CA ASN A 36 17.69 -15.29 -20.40
C ASN A 36 19.10 -15.00 -19.85
N LEU A 37 19.23 -14.66 -18.56
CA LEU A 37 20.55 -14.47 -17.94
C LEU A 37 21.38 -15.75 -17.95
N LEU A 38 20.78 -16.92 -17.69
CA LEU A 38 21.48 -18.19 -17.69
C LEU A 38 21.90 -18.63 -19.10
N GLU A 39 21.00 -18.53 -20.09
CA GLU A 39 21.22 -19.05 -21.45
C GLU A 39 22.08 -18.12 -22.31
N LYS A 40 21.97 -16.81 -22.10
CA LYS A 40 22.65 -15.79 -22.93
C LYS A 40 23.81 -15.07 -22.22
N LYS A 41 24.25 -15.58 -21.06
CA LYS A 41 25.28 -14.97 -20.24
C LYS A 41 26.56 -14.60 -21.01
N SER A 42 26.97 -15.44 -21.98
CA SER A 42 28.20 -15.25 -22.76
C SER A 42 28.09 -14.23 -23.88
N VAL A 43 26.89 -13.91 -24.35
CA VAL A 43 26.65 -12.99 -25.48
C VAL A 43 25.94 -11.69 -25.07
N MET A 44 25.48 -11.59 -23.83
CA MET A 44 24.78 -10.41 -23.33
C MET A 44 25.79 -9.37 -22.83
N PRO A 45 25.67 -8.09 -23.24
CA PRO A 45 26.48 -6.98 -22.70
C PRO A 45 26.38 -6.90 -21.18
N GLU A 46 27.44 -6.54 -20.48
CA GLU A 46 27.44 -6.42 -19.01
C GLU A 46 26.39 -5.44 -18.49
N GLU A 47 26.23 -4.29 -19.15
CA GLU A 47 25.22 -3.29 -18.82
C GLU A 47 23.79 -3.88 -18.82
N TRP A 48 23.47 -4.74 -19.77
CA TRP A 48 22.18 -5.41 -19.87
C TRP A 48 21.99 -6.50 -18.80
N LYS A 49 23.08 -7.14 -18.38
CA LYS A 49 23.06 -8.10 -17.27
C LYS A 49 22.73 -7.38 -15.97
N ASP A 50 23.42 -6.28 -15.70
CA ASP A 50 23.21 -5.49 -14.49
C ASP A 50 21.80 -4.90 -14.44
N GLU A 51 21.27 -4.38 -15.55
CA GLU A 51 19.90 -3.89 -15.65
C GLU A 51 18.88 -5.02 -15.39
N THR A 52 19.07 -6.18 -16.02
CA THR A 52 18.18 -7.34 -15.83
C THR A 52 18.22 -7.82 -14.38
N ILE A 53 19.38 -7.87 -13.74
CA ILE A 53 19.53 -8.26 -12.33
C ILE A 53 18.80 -7.23 -11.43
N LYS A 54 18.92 -5.93 -11.73
CA LYS A 54 18.24 -4.87 -11.01
C LYS A 54 16.72 -5.00 -11.14
N GLU A 55 16.22 -5.27 -12.35
CA GLU A 55 14.79 -5.51 -12.59
C GLU A 55 14.27 -6.77 -11.86
N ILE A 56 15.01 -7.88 -11.88
CA ILE A 56 14.69 -9.09 -11.13
C ILE A 56 14.59 -8.77 -9.63
N THR A 57 15.58 -8.05 -9.10
CA THR A 57 15.62 -7.69 -7.68
C THR A 57 14.44 -6.81 -7.29
N THR A 58 14.10 -5.83 -8.12
CA THR A 58 12.96 -4.91 -7.91
C THR A 58 11.65 -5.69 -7.94
N THR A 59 11.42 -6.49 -8.99
CA THR A 59 10.20 -7.29 -9.14
C THR A 59 10.04 -8.31 -8.01
N SER A 60 11.15 -8.91 -7.53
CA SER A 60 11.11 -9.82 -6.38
C SER A 60 10.68 -9.12 -5.09
N LYS A 61 11.18 -7.90 -4.84
CA LYS A 61 10.76 -7.08 -3.70
C LYS A 61 9.29 -6.68 -3.77
N GLU A 62 8.80 -6.31 -4.95
CA GLU A 62 7.39 -5.99 -5.18
C GLU A 62 6.49 -7.21 -4.92
N LEU A 63 6.89 -8.40 -5.37
CA LEU A 63 6.19 -9.65 -5.10
C LEU A 63 6.17 -10.00 -3.60
N GLN A 64 7.29 -9.79 -2.91
CA GLN A 64 7.37 -10.01 -1.47
C GLN A 64 6.41 -9.09 -0.71
N LEU A 65 6.36 -7.81 -1.09
CA LEU A 65 5.44 -6.83 -0.51
C LEU A 65 3.98 -7.22 -0.76
N LEU A 66 3.66 -7.60 -2.00
CA LEU A 66 2.34 -8.07 -2.39
C LEU A 66 1.92 -9.28 -1.57
N SER A 67 2.79 -10.28 -1.45
CA SER A 67 2.53 -11.50 -0.65
C SER A 67 2.29 -11.17 0.81
N THR A 68 3.07 -10.26 1.39
CA THR A 68 2.90 -9.80 2.77
C THR A 68 1.54 -9.12 2.98
N ASN A 69 1.13 -8.27 2.06
CA ASN A 69 -0.16 -7.60 2.12
C ASN A 69 -1.32 -8.59 2.02
N ILE A 70 -1.24 -9.58 1.13
CA ILE A 70 -2.24 -10.65 0.99
C ILE A 70 -2.32 -11.50 2.25
N LEU A 71 -1.18 -11.93 2.80
CA LEU A 71 -1.13 -12.74 4.03
C LEU A 71 -1.72 -11.98 5.22
N ASN A 72 -1.39 -10.73 5.38
CA ASN A 72 -1.96 -9.88 6.42
C ASN A 72 -3.48 -9.75 6.26
N TRP A 73 -3.95 -9.57 5.02
CA TRP A 73 -5.37 -9.49 4.72
C TRP A 73 -6.09 -10.82 4.98
N ILE A 74 -5.54 -11.98 4.53
CA ILE A 74 -6.10 -13.32 4.78
C ILE A 74 -6.14 -13.62 6.29
N LYS A 75 -5.06 -13.34 7.00
CA LYS A 75 -4.98 -13.50 8.45
C LYS A 75 -6.06 -12.70 9.14
N TYR A 76 -6.34 -11.53 8.64
CA TYR A 76 -7.35 -10.63 9.14
C TYR A 76 -8.78 -11.13 8.87
N GLN A 77 -9.05 -11.69 7.67
CA GLN A 77 -10.33 -12.28 7.28
C GLN A 77 -10.65 -13.57 8.05
N ASN A 78 -9.62 -14.39 8.34
CA ASN A 78 -9.77 -15.70 8.97
C ASN A 78 -9.74 -15.67 10.51
N GLU A 79 -9.21 -14.62 11.10
CA GLU A 79 -9.28 -14.46 12.54
C GLU A 79 -10.71 -14.08 12.93
N ASN A 80 -11.55 -15.11 13.18
CA ASN A 80 -12.81 -15.03 13.93
C ASN A 80 -12.59 -14.58 15.39
N ARG A 81 -11.49 -13.89 15.67
CA ARG A 81 -11.27 -13.21 16.94
C ARG A 81 -12.29 -12.07 16.99
N ARG A 82 -13.03 -12.02 18.09
CA ARG A 82 -13.85 -10.87 18.44
C ARG A 82 -12.99 -9.62 18.23
N LEU A 83 -13.25 -8.92 17.13
CA LEU A 83 -12.60 -7.64 16.87
C LEU A 83 -12.99 -6.72 18.03
N VAL A 84 -12.06 -6.50 18.93
CA VAL A 84 -12.26 -5.62 20.07
C VAL A 84 -11.48 -4.35 19.76
N LYS A 85 -12.16 -3.21 19.85
CA LYS A 85 -11.49 -1.93 19.82
C LYS A 85 -10.68 -1.80 21.10
N GLU A 86 -9.43 -1.41 20.98
CA GLU A 86 -8.53 -1.18 22.10
C GLU A 86 -8.01 0.26 22.09
N GLN A 87 -7.65 0.75 23.25
CA GLN A 87 -7.02 2.05 23.38
C GLN A 87 -5.51 1.90 23.28
N PHE A 88 -4.89 2.69 22.43
CA PHE A 88 -3.43 2.71 22.22
C PHE A 88 -2.93 4.10 21.87
N TYR A 89 -1.63 4.32 22.07
CA TYR A 89 -0.97 5.54 21.64
C TYR A 89 -0.66 5.49 20.15
N MET A 90 -1.12 6.51 19.41
CA MET A 90 -0.92 6.59 17.96
C MET A 90 0.57 6.60 17.58
N GLN A 91 1.40 7.29 18.36
CA GLN A 91 2.84 7.36 18.13
C GLN A 91 3.54 5.99 18.29
N GLU A 92 3.11 5.15 19.23
CA GLU A 92 3.68 3.80 19.42
C GLU A 92 3.38 2.89 18.24
N MET A 93 2.14 2.96 17.71
CA MET A 93 1.77 2.23 16.51
C MET A 93 2.61 2.70 15.30
N LEU A 94 2.79 4.00 15.13
CA LEU A 94 3.62 4.55 14.05
C LEU A 94 5.07 4.13 14.17
N ASN A 95 5.64 4.09 15.37
CA ASN A 95 7.00 3.62 15.59
C ASN A 95 7.20 2.17 15.11
N GLN A 96 6.20 1.30 15.34
CA GLN A 96 6.24 -0.08 14.81
C GLN A 96 6.23 -0.09 13.27
N VAL A 97 5.37 0.72 12.64
CA VAL A 97 5.30 0.82 11.18
C VAL A 97 6.59 1.39 10.60
N PHE A 98 7.12 2.45 11.17
CA PHE A 98 8.38 3.07 10.76
C PHE A 98 9.55 2.10 10.91
N GLY A 99 9.60 1.34 12.01
CA GLY A 99 10.63 0.31 12.24
C GLY A 99 10.70 -0.72 11.10
N ILE A 100 9.53 -1.10 10.54
CA ILE A 100 9.46 -2.04 9.41
C ILE A 100 9.89 -1.35 8.09
N LEU A 101 9.49 -0.09 7.88
CA LEU A 101 9.63 0.60 6.59
C LEU A 101 10.91 1.42 6.46
N ASN A 102 11.64 1.70 7.54
CA ASN A 102 12.83 2.54 7.51
C ASN A 102 13.88 2.07 6.50
N SER A 103 14.16 0.77 6.44
CA SER A 103 15.15 0.24 5.48
C SER A 103 14.74 0.52 4.03
N MET A 104 13.45 0.37 3.72
CA MET A 104 12.91 0.64 2.38
C MET A 104 12.96 2.15 2.06
N ALA A 105 12.61 3.01 3.01
CA ALA A 105 12.67 4.45 2.85
C ALA A 105 14.12 4.93 2.61
N HIS A 106 15.05 4.47 3.44
CA HIS A 106 16.49 4.81 3.30
C HIS A 106 17.08 4.41 1.94
N GLN A 107 16.68 3.26 1.37
CA GLN A 107 17.15 2.83 0.03
C GLN A 107 16.74 3.81 -1.08
N LYS A 108 15.74 4.65 -0.83
CA LYS A 108 15.26 5.69 -1.74
C LYS A 108 15.58 7.12 -1.28
N ASN A 109 16.48 7.27 -0.30
CA ASN A 109 16.83 8.56 0.29
C ASN A 109 15.61 9.31 0.86
N LEU A 110 14.64 8.57 1.41
CA LEU A 110 13.43 9.12 2.01
C LEU A 110 13.54 9.11 3.54
N GLN A 111 13.04 10.17 4.18
CA GLN A 111 12.91 10.27 5.63
C GLN A 111 11.46 10.02 6.03
N LEU A 112 11.24 9.18 7.05
CA LEU A 112 9.94 8.99 7.68
C LEU A 112 9.83 9.92 8.88
N ILE A 113 8.86 10.84 8.86
CA ILE A 113 8.68 11.88 9.87
C ILE A 113 7.30 11.73 10.51
N SER A 114 7.23 11.73 11.84
CA SER A 114 5.98 11.78 12.60
C SER A 114 5.83 13.15 13.27
N HIS A 115 4.69 13.79 13.01
CA HIS A 115 4.24 14.98 13.72
C HIS A 115 2.99 14.66 14.56
N VAL A 116 2.98 13.49 15.17
CA VAL A 116 1.89 13.04 16.04
C VAL A 116 2.24 13.37 17.49
N GLU A 117 1.29 13.96 18.18
CA GLU A 117 1.45 14.24 19.59
C GLU A 117 1.62 12.93 20.39
N PRO A 118 2.68 12.79 21.23
CA PRO A 118 2.94 11.54 21.94
C PRO A 118 1.79 11.07 22.83
N ALA A 119 0.99 12.00 23.36
CA ALA A 119 -0.15 11.72 24.23
C ALA A 119 -1.43 11.36 23.47
N LEU A 120 -1.44 11.44 22.12
CA LEU A 120 -2.64 11.15 21.33
C LEU A 120 -2.98 9.67 21.43
N THR A 121 -4.14 9.38 22.01
CA THR A 121 -4.71 8.03 22.10
C THR A 121 -5.83 7.80 21.09
N VAL A 122 -5.93 6.59 20.60
CA VAL A 122 -6.97 6.16 19.64
C VAL A 122 -7.66 4.94 20.21
N ILE A 123 -8.99 4.88 20.10
CA ILE A 123 -9.79 3.67 20.44
C ILE A 123 -10.27 3.06 19.12
N GLN A 124 -9.57 2.03 18.64
CA GLN A 124 -9.87 1.43 17.35
C GLN A 124 -9.31 -0.01 17.28
N TYR A 125 -9.59 -0.71 16.19
CA TYR A 125 -8.97 -1.99 15.87
C TYR A 125 -7.49 -1.76 15.50
N PHE A 126 -6.59 -2.03 16.43
CA PHE A 126 -5.16 -1.72 16.33
C PHE A 126 -4.52 -2.27 15.04
N GLU A 127 -4.66 -3.57 14.80
CA GLU A 127 -4.03 -4.21 13.62
C GLU A 127 -4.61 -3.68 12.31
N ALA A 128 -5.94 -3.42 12.24
CA ALA A 128 -6.56 -2.86 11.05
C ALA A 128 -6.03 -1.47 10.71
N LEU A 129 -5.93 -0.61 11.71
CA LEU A 129 -5.39 0.73 11.54
C LEU A 129 -3.90 0.68 11.19
N LYS A 130 -3.15 -0.18 11.84
CA LYS A 130 -1.71 -0.38 11.54
C LYS A 130 -1.48 -0.82 10.10
N ILE A 131 -2.26 -1.79 9.60
CA ILE A 131 -2.18 -2.25 8.21
C ILE A 131 -2.58 -1.14 7.23
N LEU A 132 -3.61 -0.35 7.55
CA LEU A 132 -4.03 0.78 6.73
C LEU A 132 -2.89 1.79 6.59
N ILE A 133 -2.32 2.24 7.71
CA ILE A 133 -1.22 3.21 7.73
C ILE A 133 0.03 2.65 7.05
N TYR A 134 0.36 1.38 7.29
CA TYR A 134 1.45 0.69 6.59
C TYR A 134 1.28 0.76 5.06
N ASN A 135 0.08 0.46 4.54
CA ASN A 135 -0.17 0.52 3.09
C ASN A 135 -0.08 1.96 2.55
N LEU A 136 -0.56 2.96 3.28
CA LEU A 136 -0.46 4.35 2.86
C LEU A 136 1.00 4.82 2.78
N ILE A 137 1.81 4.52 3.81
CA ILE A 137 3.23 4.88 3.84
C ILE A 137 4.01 4.11 2.77
N THR A 138 3.70 2.83 2.55
CA THR A 138 4.35 2.04 1.49
C THR A 138 4.06 2.60 0.11
N ASN A 139 2.82 3.03 -0.15
CA ASN A 139 2.47 3.72 -1.39
C ASN A 139 3.26 5.03 -1.54
N ALA A 140 3.36 5.83 -0.48
CA ALA A 140 4.17 7.05 -0.46
C ALA A 140 5.64 6.78 -0.78
N ILE A 141 6.26 5.74 -0.18
CA ILE A 141 7.63 5.31 -0.50
C ILE A 141 7.74 4.86 -1.95
N HIS A 142 6.75 4.14 -2.47
CA HIS A 142 6.78 3.61 -3.83
C HIS A 142 6.81 4.73 -4.87
N PHE A 143 6.01 5.78 -4.67
CA PHE A 143 5.85 6.89 -5.62
C PHE A 143 6.77 8.08 -5.37
N SER A 144 7.69 7.98 -4.41
CA SER A 144 8.73 8.99 -4.11
C SER A 144 10.13 8.42 -4.33
N GLU A 145 11.11 9.28 -4.62
CA GLU A 145 12.51 8.88 -4.84
C GLU A 145 13.49 9.56 -3.87
N ASN A 146 13.14 10.70 -3.33
CA ASN A 146 13.88 11.46 -2.32
C ASN A 146 12.94 12.42 -1.60
N GLY A 147 13.37 12.99 -0.50
CA GLY A 147 12.58 13.89 0.33
C GLY A 147 12.04 13.24 1.59
N SER A 148 10.81 13.54 1.96
CA SER A 148 10.21 13.07 3.21
C SER A 148 8.81 12.50 3.01
N ILE A 149 8.47 11.56 3.90
CA ILE A 149 7.09 11.09 4.09
C ILE A 149 6.69 11.46 5.50
N THR A 150 5.71 12.34 5.61
CA THR A 150 5.27 12.91 6.88
C THR A 150 3.91 12.35 7.27
N VAL A 151 3.82 11.85 8.50
CA VAL A 151 2.55 11.40 9.10
C VAL A 151 2.15 12.39 10.18
N ASN A 152 0.93 12.93 10.06
CA ASN A 152 0.31 13.75 11.09
C ASN A 152 -0.95 13.04 11.60
N ALA A 153 -1.27 13.24 12.87
CA ALA A 153 -2.57 12.87 13.42
C ALA A 153 -3.04 13.95 14.39
N ARG A 154 -4.30 14.31 14.28
CA ARG A 154 -4.93 15.29 15.17
C ARG A 154 -6.30 14.83 15.59
N GLU A 155 -6.63 15.12 16.82
CA GLU A 155 -7.94 14.88 17.38
C GLU A 155 -8.83 16.12 17.22
N THR A 156 -10.11 15.88 16.91
CA THR A 156 -11.17 16.88 16.91
C THR A 156 -12.30 16.41 17.83
N GLU A 157 -13.31 17.22 18.05
CA GLU A 157 -14.45 16.81 18.90
C GLU A 157 -15.11 15.52 18.47
N LYS A 158 -15.20 15.25 17.14
CA LYS A 158 -15.97 14.12 16.57
C LYS A 158 -15.12 13.04 15.92
N LYS A 159 -13.87 13.34 15.59
CA LYS A 159 -13.04 12.43 14.80
C LYS A 159 -11.55 12.62 15.06
N ILE A 160 -10.78 11.61 14.71
CA ILE A 160 -9.33 11.68 14.58
C ILE A 160 -9.02 11.75 13.08
N ILE A 161 -8.20 12.70 12.69
CA ILE A 161 -7.77 12.90 11.31
C ILE A 161 -6.29 12.52 11.24
N ILE A 162 -5.98 11.52 10.43
CA ILE A 162 -4.63 11.08 10.14
C ILE A 162 -4.30 11.51 8.71
N SER A 163 -3.12 12.06 8.46
CA SER A 163 -2.64 12.34 7.11
C SER A 163 -1.27 11.73 6.87
N VAL A 164 -1.08 11.18 5.67
CA VAL A 164 0.20 10.72 5.15
C VAL A 164 0.51 11.56 3.92
N SER A 165 1.61 12.31 3.98
CA SER A 165 2.04 13.22 2.92
C SER A 165 3.37 12.77 2.37
N ASP A 166 3.52 12.77 1.05
CA ASP A 166 4.75 12.51 0.32
C ASP A 166 5.08 13.66 -0.65
N GLU A 167 6.35 13.74 -1.03
CA GLU A 167 6.90 14.68 -2.02
C GLU A 167 7.15 13.97 -3.37
N GLY A 168 6.34 12.97 -3.68
CA GLY A 168 6.50 12.13 -4.87
C GLY A 168 5.96 12.75 -6.16
N VAL A 169 5.72 11.89 -7.14
CA VAL A 169 5.28 12.30 -8.50
C VAL A 169 3.90 12.94 -8.54
N GLY A 170 3.10 12.79 -7.49
CA GLY A 170 1.72 13.28 -7.43
C GLY A 170 0.80 12.68 -8.48
N MET A 171 -0.46 13.15 -8.49
CA MET A 171 -1.52 12.64 -9.33
C MET A 171 -2.28 13.75 -10.05
N THR A 172 -2.82 13.44 -11.23
CA THR A 172 -3.77 14.32 -11.91
C THR A 172 -5.16 14.20 -11.29
N SER A 173 -6.01 15.20 -11.52
CA SER A 173 -7.41 15.17 -11.04
C SER A 173 -8.19 13.97 -11.55
N ASP A 174 -7.93 13.50 -12.77
CA ASP A 174 -8.61 12.33 -13.34
C ASP A 174 -8.13 11.03 -12.68
N GLN A 175 -6.84 10.94 -12.33
CA GLN A 175 -6.32 9.81 -11.55
C GLN A 175 -6.96 9.74 -10.17
N ILE A 176 -7.10 10.87 -9.47
CA ILE A 176 -7.77 10.95 -8.17
C ILE A 176 -9.25 10.53 -8.31
N LYS A 177 -9.97 11.08 -9.30
CA LYS A 177 -11.37 10.71 -9.55
C LYS A 177 -11.53 9.21 -9.79
N ASN A 178 -10.66 8.60 -10.60
CA ASN A 178 -10.70 7.17 -10.90
C ASN A 178 -10.45 6.33 -9.64
N ILE A 179 -9.50 6.74 -8.78
CA ILE A 179 -9.23 6.09 -7.49
C ILE A 179 -10.46 6.16 -6.58
N MET A 180 -11.10 7.32 -6.50
CA MET A 180 -12.24 7.54 -5.58
C MET A 180 -13.54 6.92 -6.11
N ALA A 181 -13.73 6.80 -7.43
CA ALA A 181 -14.99 6.38 -8.06
C ALA A 181 -15.21 4.86 -8.15
N ASP A 182 -14.42 4.02 -7.48
CA ASP A 182 -14.50 2.54 -7.59
C ASP A 182 -14.23 1.97 -8.99
N GLN A 183 -13.85 2.80 -9.95
CA GLN A 183 -13.58 2.40 -11.32
C GLN A 183 -12.15 1.86 -11.52
N PHE A 184 -11.44 1.52 -10.45
CA PHE A 184 -10.17 0.81 -10.53
C PHE A 184 -10.39 -0.65 -10.97
N ILE A 185 -11.06 -0.79 -12.09
CA ILE A 185 -11.06 -2.00 -12.88
C ILE A 185 -9.82 -1.90 -13.77
N VAL A 186 -8.73 -2.58 -13.34
CA VAL A 186 -7.72 -3.10 -14.26
C VAL A 186 -7.40 -2.22 -15.48
N SER A 187 -7.04 -0.97 -15.28
CA SER A 187 -6.38 -0.22 -16.35
C SER A 187 -5.02 0.30 -15.91
N SER A 188 -4.16 -0.63 -15.48
CA SER A 188 -2.72 -0.41 -15.35
C SER A 188 -2.01 -0.25 -16.70
N ALA A 189 -2.76 -0.15 -17.79
CA ALA A 189 -2.21 -0.09 -19.15
C ALA A 189 -1.71 1.30 -19.58
N ASN A 190 -2.02 2.38 -18.84
CA ASN A 190 -1.74 3.75 -19.27
C ASN A 190 -1.05 4.65 -18.24
N MET A 191 -0.40 4.08 -17.22
CA MET A 191 0.49 4.86 -16.37
C MET A 191 1.93 4.45 -16.70
N ASP A 192 2.71 5.41 -17.17
CA ASP A 192 4.13 5.29 -17.52
C ASP A 192 4.88 4.31 -16.58
N ASN A 193 5.06 3.08 -17.02
CA ASN A 193 5.90 1.99 -16.50
C ASN A 193 6.03 1.76 -14.96
N LYS A 194 5.32 2.51 -14.09
CA LYS A 194 5.28 2.25 -12.64
C LYS A 194 3.93 1.59 -12.29
N LYS A 195 3.84 0.28 -12.46
CA LYS A 195 2.68 -0.55 -12.11
C LYS A 195 2.47 -0.57 -10.60
N GLY A 196 1.51 0.18 -10.10
CA GLY A 196 0.97 -0.05 -8.77
C GLY A 196 0.01 -1.25 -8.80
N ASN A 197 0.25 -2.26 -7.97
CA ASN A 197 -0.63 -3.42 -7.83
C ASN A 197 -1.95 -2.96 -7.18
N GLY A 198 -3.08 -3.02 -7.89
CA GLY A 198 -4.40 -2.58 -7.43
C GLY A 198 -4.90 -3.21 -6.12
N LEU A 199 -4.21 -4.25 -5.62
CA LEU A 199 -4.46 -4.92 -4.33
C LEU A 199 -4.32 -4.00 -3.12
N GLY A 200 -3.33 -3.12 -3.07
CA GLY A 200 -3.16 -2.19 -1.95
C GLY A 200 -4.40 -1.32 -1.73
N TYR A 201 -5.04 -0.88 -2.80
CA TYR A 201 -6.26 -0.08 -2.72
C TYR A 201 -7.48 -0.90 -2.26
N LEU A 202 -7.62 -2.15 -2.69
CA LEU A 202 -8.71 -3.03 -2.21
C LEU A 202 -8.59 -3.30 -0.72
N ILE A 203 -7.39 -3.56 -0.24
CA ILE A 203 -7.10 -3.73 1.19
C ILE A 203 -7.46 -2.46 1.96
N ILE A 204 -7.02 -1.30 1.49
CA ILE A 204 -7.35 0.01 2.09
C ILE A 204 -8.86 0.18 2.18
N LYS A 205 -9.61 -0.12 1.11
CA LYS A 205 -11.07 0.03 1.07
C LYS A 205 -11.79 -0.86 2.10
N ASP A 206 -11.37 -2.11 2.23
CA ASP A 206 -11.98 -3.03 3.21
C ASP A 206 -11.63 -2.62 4.65
N LEU A 207 -10.40 -2.16 4.88
CA LEU A 207 -9.98 -1.64 6.18
C LEU A 207 -10.75 -0.37 6.55
N LEU A 208 -10.97 0.55 5.60
CA LEU A 208 -11.77 1.76 5.83
C LEU A 208 -13.20 1.42 6.26
N LYS A 209 -13.84 0.46 5.59
CA LYS A 209 -15.20 0.00 5.99
C LYS A 209 -15.21 -0.55 7.40
N MET A 210 -14.22 -1.37 7.75
CA MET A 210 -14.11 -1.97 9.05
C MET A 210 -13.87 -0.94 10.16
N LEU A 211 -12.99 0.02 9.90
CA LEU A 211 -12.67 1.12 10.82
C LEU A 211 -13.80 2.16 10.89
N ASN A 212 -14.85 2.03 10.06
CA ASN A 212 -15.87 3.06 9.81
C ASN A 212 -15.22 4.41 9.45
N ALA A 213 -14.14 4.36 8.69
CA ALA A 213 -13.32 5.51 8.31
C ALA A 213 -13.64 6.01 6.90
N THR A 214 -13.34 7.27 6.66
CA THR A 214 -13.39 7.87 5.33
C THR A 214 -12.00 8.27 4.88
N ILE A 215 -11.78 8.30 3.56
CA ILE A 215 -10.51 8.68 2.94
C ILE A 215 -10.74 9.83 1.96
N SER A 216 -9.80 10.75 1.91
CA SER A 216 -9.72 11.78 0.87
C SER A 216 -8.27 11.98 0.44
N ILE A 217 -8.08 12.43 -0.81
CA ILE A 217 -6.77 12.59 -1.43
C ILE A 217 -6.64 14.01 -1.94
N ASN A 218 -5.54 14.66 -1.58
CA ASN A 218 -5.10 15.92 -2.16
C ASN A 218 -3.75 15.68 -2.84
N SER A 219 -3.68 15.91 -4.15
CA SER A 219 -2.46 15.66 -4.92
C SER A 219 -2.39 16.57 -6.13
N GLU A 220 -1.17 16.94 -6.50
CA GLU A 220 -0.88 17.67 -7.71
C GLU A 220 0.35 17.04 -8.38
N LYS A 221 0.27 16.83 -9.70
CA LYS A 221 1.34 16.20 -10.45
C LYS A 221 2.65 16.98 -10.29
N GLY A 222 3.71 16.30 -9.85
CA GLY A 222 5.03 16.87 -9.58
C GLY A 222 5.19 17.54 -8.20
N LYS A 223 4.15 17.55 -7.35
CA LYS A 223 4.21 18.18 -6.01
C LYS A 223 3.97 17.19 -4.86
N GLY A 224 3.65 15.92 -5.19
CA GLY A 224 3.39 14.89 -4.20
C GLY A 224 1.91 14.69 -3.90
N THR A 225 1.66 13.90 -2.86
CA THR A 225 0.31 13.49 -2.45
C THR A 225 0.15 13.58 -0.95
N THR A 226 -1.03 14.01 -0.52
CA THR A 226 -1.48 13.89 0.87
C THR A 226 -2.78 13.08 0.91
N VAL A 227 -2.74 11.98 1.63
CA VAL A 227 -3.91 11.13 1.89
C VAL A 227 -4.40 11.39 3.30
N TYR A 228 -5.68 11.69 3.44
CA TYR A 228 -6.33 11.90 4.72
C TYR A 228 -7.24 10.72 5.04
N VAL A 229 -7.15 10.23 6.27
CA VAL A 229 -8.04 9.23 6.84
C VAL A 229 -8.75 9.84 8.03
N GLU A 230 -10.07 9.80 8.04
CA GLU A 230 -10.89 10.31 9.14
C GLU A 230 -11.54 9.12 9.86
N LEU A 231 -11.21 8.96 11.14
CA LEU A 231 -11.74 7.94 12.03
C LEU A 231 -12.80 8.58 12.94
N PRO A 232 -14.03 8.07 13.01
CA PRO A 232 -14.98 8.51 14.03
C PRO A 232 -14.48 8.09 15.42
N LYS A 233 -14.77 8.93 16.41
CA LYS A 233 -14.53 8.60 17.83
C LYS A 233 -15.51 7.58 18.37
#